data_5e919b744ae838dab00ecf745f3200b4
#
_entry.id   5e919b744ae838dab00ecf745f3200b4
#
_cell.length_a   1.000
_cell.length_b   1.000
_cell.length_c   1.000
_cell.angle_alpha   90.00
_cell.angle_beta   90.00
_cell.angle_gamma   90.00
#
_symmetry.space_group_name_H-M   'P 1'
#
loop_
_entity.id
_entity.type
_entity.pdbx_description
1 polymer ?
#
loop_
_entity_poly.entity_id
_entity_poly.type
_entity_poly.pdbx_seq_one_letter_code
_entity_poly.pdbx_strand_id
1 'polypeptide(L)'
;MKRESARLPLSPVFDYTGHMTFDLNAYLGRRKRLVEEHLFACLPVAGTRPEPLTEALRHAVLSGGKRLRPILCLAAAEAAGGHADDVIFPACAVELLRTYTLVHDDLPCMDNDLLRRGQPTVHAKYGEAIGVLAGDALQTLAFETLARTPEKTPGTVARLVSELAAAAGAAGVIGGQVEDIRFAAAP
;
A
#
# COMPACT_ATOMS: atom_id res chain seq x y z
N MET A 1 0.43 29.47 -11.71
CA MET A 1 -0.55 29.59 -10.63
C MET A 1 -0.14 28.57 -9.58
N LYS A 2 0.60 29.01 -8.53
CA LYS A 2 1.08 28.13 -7.45
C LYS A 2 -0.12 27.75 -6.59
N ARG A 3 -0.47 26.44 -6.56
CA ARG A 3 -1.39 25.93 -5.53
C ARG A 3 -0.64 25.92 -4.21
N GLU A 4 -1.00 26.80 -3.35
CA GLU A 4 -0.62 26.83 -1.94
C GLU A 4 -1.22 25.57 -1.31
N SER A 5 -0.38 24.56 -1.03
CA SER A 5 -0.80 23.37 -0.29
C SER A 5 -1.17 23.85 1.11
N ALA A 6 -2.45 23.82 1.43
CA ALA A 6 -2.97 24.12 2.74
C ALA A 6 -2.32 23.18 3.76
N ARG A 7 -1.30 23.66 4.44
CA ARG A 7 -0.77 23.06 5.66
C ARG A 7 -1.87 23.14 6.70
N LEU A 8 -2.61 22.04 6.89
CA LEU A 8 -3.46 21.92 8.05
C LEU A 8 -2.55 21.59 9.23
N PRO A 9 -2.31 22.52 10.15
CA PRO A 9 -1.56 22.23 11.36
C PRO A 9 -2.33 21.15 12.12
N LEU A 10 -1.62 20.20 12.71
CA LEU A 10 -2.14 19.38 13.79
C LEU A 10 -2.49 20.38 14.92
N SER A 11 -3.73 20.87 14.94
CA SER A 11 -4.18 21.71 16.04
C SER A 11 -4.13 20.83 17.28
N PRO A 12 -3.34 21.18 18.31
CA PRO A 12 -3.32 20.41 19.54
C PRO A 12 -4.73 20.46 20.14
N VAL A 13 -5.31 19.30 20.40
CA VAL A 13 -6.51 19.19 21.21
C VAL A 13 -6.04 19.17 22.65
N PHE A 14 -6.44 20.15 23.45
CA PHE A 14 -6.16 20.21 24.89
C PHE A 14 -7.35 19.62 25.65
N ASP A 15 -7.07 18.81 26.67
CA ASP A 15 -8.08 18.41 27.63
C ASP A 15 -8.39 19.55 28.62
N TYR A 16 -9.37 19.33 29.52
CA TYR A 16 -9.77 20.33 30.52
C TYR A 16 -8.67 20.68 31.52
N THR A 17 -7.55 19.94 31.53
CA THR A 17 -6.39 20.19 32.40
C THR A 17 -5.24 20.87 31.66
N GLY A 18 -5.43 21.23 30.37
CA GLY A 18 -4.41 21.87 29.55
C GLY A 18 -3.36 20.92 28.98
N HIS A 19 -3.55 19.59 29.10
CA HIS A 19 -2.69 18.61 28.47
C HIS A 19 -3.03 18.43 27.01
N MET A 20 -2.00 18.32 26.18
CA MET A 20 -2.13 18.04 24.76
C MET A 20 -2.63 16.60 24.57
N THR A 21 -3.88 16.42 24.15
CA THR A 21 -4.44 15.11 23.84
C THR A 21 -4.26 14.80 22.37
N PHE A 22 -3.71 13.62 22.08
CA PHE A 22 -3.59 13.12 20.71
C PHE A 22 -4.83 12.30 20.35
N ASP A 23 -5.64 12.80 19.41
CA ASP A 23 -6.77 12.04 18.86
C ASP A 23 -6.30 11.07 17.78
N LEU A 24 -6.07 9.82 18.19
CA LEU A 24 -5.64 8.74 17.31
C LEU A 24 -6.65 8.47 16.19
N ASN A 25 -7.94 8.49 16.47
CA ASN A 25 -8.96 8.18 15.47
C ASN A 25 -9.03 9.27 14.38
N ALA A 26 -8.96 10.53 14.78
CA ALA A 26 -8.88 11.63 13.84
C ALA A 26 -7.58 11.58 13.01
N TYR A 27 -6.44 11.25 13.60
CA TYR A 27 -5.17 11.05 12.90
C TYR A 27 -5.28 9.93 11.86
N LEU A 28 -5.68 8.72 12.27
CA LEU A 28 -5.85 7.56 11.38
C LEU A 28 -6.80 7.88 10.22
N GLY A 29 -7.92 8.54 10.50
CA GLY A 29 -8.89 8.94 9.49
C GLY A 29 -8.31 9.90 8.44
N ARG A 30 -7.55 10.91 8.86
CA ARG A 30 -6.89 11.86 7.94
C ARG A 30 -5.82 11.18 7.09
N ARG A 31 -4.93 10.37 7.71
CA ARG A 31 -3.86 9.69 6.98
C ARG A 31 -4.40 8.63 6.04
N LYS A 32 -5.47 7.93 6.42
CA LYS A 32 -6.15 6.98 5.52
C LYS A 32 -6.66 7.69 4.26
N ARG A 33 -7.36 8.81 4.38
CA ARG A 33 -7.86 9.56 3.22
C ARG A 33 -6.72 9.99 2.30
N LEU A 34 -5.65 10.55 2.86
CA LEU A 34 -4.47 10.96 2.10
C LEU A 34 -3.87 9.78 1.30
N VAL A 35 -3.73 8.63 1.93
CA VAL A 35 -3.22 7.41 1.29
C VAL A 35 -4.17 6.93 0.18
N GLU A 36 -5.48 6.91 0.41
CA GLU A 36 -6.47 6.45 -0.57
C GLU A 36 -6.52 7.35 -1.81
N GLU A 37 -6.44 8.67 -1.63
CA GLU A 37 -6.34 9.64 -2.74
C GLU A 37 -5.09 9.38 -3.61
N HIS A 38 -3.94 9.15 -2.99
CA HIS A 38 -2.70 8.90 -3.72
C HIS A 38 -2.65 7.50 -4.33
N LEU A 39 -3.16 6.47 -3.67
CA LEU A 39 -3.31 5.14 -4.26
C LEU A 39 -4.19 5.18 -5.50
N PHE A 40 -5.32 5.90 -5.45
CA PHE A 40 -6.18 6.09 -6.62
C PHE A 40 -5.42 6.74 -7.80
N ALA A 41 -4.58 7.75 -7.51
CA ALA A 41 -3.77 8.44 -8.52
C ALA A 41 -2.59 7.61 -9.06
N CYS A 42 -2.12 6.60 -8.31
CA CYS A 42 -1.08 5.68 -8.77
C CYS A 42 -1.60 4.62 -9.75
N LEU A 43 -2.89 4.32 -9.71
CA LEU A 43 -3.48 3.27 -10.55
C LEU A 43 -3.69 3.73 -11.99
N PRO A 44 -3.62 2.81 -12.97
CA PRO A 44 -4.00 3.12 -14.33
C PRO A 44 -5.42 3.67 -14.40
N VAL A 45 -5.65 4.61 -15.32
CA VAL A 45 -6.97 5.20 -15.56
C VAL A 45 -7.94 4.12 -16.02
N ALA A 46 -9.20 4.16 -15.54
CA ALA A 46 -10.23 3.23 -15.98
C ALA A 46 -10.37 3.24 -17.50
N GLY A 47 -10.53 2.06 -18.11
CA GLY A 47 -10.59 1.90 -19.56
C GLY A 47 -9.23 1.87 -20.28
N THR A 48 -8.10 2.02 -19.56
CA THR A 48 -6.77 1.82 -20.16
C THR A 48 -6.58 0.34 -20.53
N ARG A 49 -6.04 0.09 -21.72
CA ARG A 49 -5.73 -1.30 -22.16
C ARG A 49 -4.42 -1.81 -21.57
N PRO A 50 -4.34 -3.12 -21.24
CA PRO A 50 -5.40 -4.13 -21.35
C PRO A 50 -6.46 -3.97 -20.26
N GLU A 51 -7.70 -3.75 -20.67
CA GLU A 51 -8.83 -3.37 -19.81
C GLU A 51 -9.09 -4.35 -18.64
N PRO A 52 -9.09 -5.70 -18.85
CA PRO A 52 -9.30 -6.64 -17.75
C PRO A 52 -8.24 -6.53 -16.64
N LEU A 53 -6.97 -6.27 -17.00
CA LEU A 53 -5.90 -6.07 -16.04
C LEU A 53 -6.10 -4.77 -15.26
N THR A 54 -6.40 -3.68 -15.96
CA THR A 54 -6.64 -2.37 -15.32
C THR A 54 -7.80 -2.43 -14.33
N GLU A 55 -8.89 -3.09 -14.69
CA GLU A 55 -10.02 -3.30 -13.79
C GLU A 55 -9.65 -4.16 -12.57
N ALA A 56 -8.88 -5.22 -12.77
CA ALA A 56 -8.42 -6.09 -11.70
C ALA A 56 -7.53 -5.35 -10.70
N LEU A 57 -6.57 -4.54 -11.17
CA LEU A 57 -5.72 -3.69 -10.33
C LEU A 57 -6.55 -2.73 -9.48
N ARG A 58 -7.48 -2.02 -10.12
CA ARG A 58 -8.38 -1.08 -9.45
C ARG A 58 -9.27 -1.79 -8.44
N HIS A 59 -9.83 -2.94 -8.79
CA HIS A 59 -10.64 -3.76 -7.89
C HIS A 59 -9.83 -4.19 -6.66
N ALA A 60 -8.61 -4.71 -6.82
CA ALA A 60 -7.76 -5.16 -5.73
C ALA A 60 -7.41 -4.02 -4.75
N VAL A 61 -7.01 -2.87 -5.28
CA VAL A 61 -6.54 -1.74 -4.44
C VAL A 61 -7.70 -0.99 -3.82
N LEU A 62 -8.80 -0.74 -4.57
CA LEU A 62 -9.90 0.10 -4.13
C LEU A 62 -10.97 -0.64 -3.32
N SER A 63 -10.86 -1.96 -3.14
CA SER A 63 -11.75 -2.76 -2.27
C SER A 63 -11.69 -2.37 -0.78
N GLY A 64 -10.93 -1.33 -0.45
CA GLY A 64 -10.83 -0.76 0.89
C GLY A 64 -9.77 -1.41 1.76
N GLY A 65 -9.83 -1.10 3.06
CA GLY A 65 -8.90 -1.61 4.07
C GLY A 65 -8.58 -0.59 5.14
N LYS A 66 -7.86 -1.03 6.19
CA LYS A 66 -7.44 -0.16 7.30
C LYS A 66 -6.26 0.74 6.95
N ARG A 67 -5.50 0.42 5.90
CA ARG A 67 -4.31 1.16 5.44
C ARG A 67 -3.26 1.39 6.54
N LEU A 68 -3.14 0.46 7.49
CA LEU A 68 -2.25 0.64 8.64
C LEU A 68 -0.77 0.76 8.24
N ARG A 69 -0.30 -0.05 7.28
CA ARG A 69 1.11 -0.03 6.86
C ARG A 69 1.52 1.31 6.27
N PRO A 70 0.81 1.87 5.28
CA PRO A 70 1.15 3.21 4.78
C PRO A 70 0.99 4.28 5.86
N ILE A 71 0.01 4.20 6.76
CA ILE A 71 -0.15 5.16 7.86
C ILE A 71 1.06 5.09 8.82
N LEU A 72 1.57 3.89 9.13
CA LEU A 72 2.77 3.73 9.94
C LEU A 72 4.01 4.32 9.25
N CYS A 73 4.12 4.18 7.92
CA CYS A 73 5.20 4.81 7.15
C CYS A 73 5.14 6.34 7.29
N LEU A 74 3.96 6.94 7.14
CA LEU A 74 3.76 8.38 7.33
C LEU A 74 4.09 8.82 8.77
N ALA A 75 3.59 8.07 9.77
CA ALA A 75 3.82 8.37 11.18
C ALA A 75 5.30 8.29 11.57
N ALA A 76 6.02 7.29 11.04
CA ALA A 76 7.47 7.15 11.28
C ALA A 76 8.25 8.34 10.72
N ALA A 77 7.92 8.80 9.51
CA ALA A 77 8.54 9.97 8.92
C ALA A 77 8.25 11.24 9.73
N GLU A 78 7.02 11.43 10.17
CA GLU A 78 6.61 12.57 11.00
C GLU A 78 7.32 12.55 12.38
N ALA A 79 7.43 11.38 13.00
CA ALA A 79 8.17 11.22 14.26
C ALA A 79 9.68 11.51 14.11
N ALA A 80 10.24 11.30 12.92
CA ALA A 80 11.62 11.67 12.58
C ALA A 80 11.76 13.14 12.15
N GLY A 81 10.72 13.97 12.27
CA GLY A 81 10.74 15.39 11.89
C GLY A 81 10.54 15.66 10.40
N GLY A 82 10.18 14.65 9.61
CA GLY A 82 9.83 14.78 8.20
C GLY A 82 8.35 15.14 7.98
N HIS A 83 7.95 15.21 6.70
CA HIS A 83 6.59 15.53 6.31
C HIS A 83 5.94 14.36 5.57
N ALA A 84 4.63 14.19 5.73
CA ALA A 84 3.86 13.15 5.04
C ALA A 84 4.03 13.19 3.51
N ASP A 85 4.08 14.40 2.93
CA ASP A 85 4.23 14.62 1.48
C ASP A 85 5.57 14.06 0.94
N ASP A 86 6.61 14.00 1.78
CA ASP A 86 7.93 13.48 1.39
C ASP A 86 7.95 11.96 1.23
N VAL A 87 7.05 11.28 1.92
CA VAL A 87 7.02 9.81 2.01
C VAL A 87 5.71 9.19 1.54
N ILE A 88 4.86 9.96 0.88
CA ILE A 88 3.57 9.45 0.41
C ILE A 88 3.74 8.37 -0.66
N PHE A 89 4.72 8.48 -1.56
CA PHE A 89 4.99 7.46 -2.56
C PHE A 89 5.56 6.18 -1.93
N PRO A 90 6.55 6.21 -1.02
CA PRO A 90 6.93 5.05 -0.22
C PRO A 90 5.76 4.40 0.52
N ALA A 91 4.89 5.18 1.14
CA ALA A 91 3.71 4.69 1.83
C ALA A 91 2.74 3.96 0.87
N CYS A 92 2.47 4.55 -0.31
CA CYS A 92 1.67 3.90 -1.35
C CYS A 92 2.33 2.62 -1.89
N ALA A 93 3.65 2.63 -2.11
CA ALA A 93 4.39 1.47 -2.57
C ALA A 93 4.26 0.27 -1.62
N VAL A 94 4.37 0.50 -0.32
CA VAL A 94 4.16 -0.54 0.72
C VAL A 94 2.75 -1.12 0.65
N GLU A 95 1.72 -0.30 0.41
CA GLU A 95 0.34 -0.79 0.31
C GLU A 95 0.09 -1.54 -1.01
N LEU A 96 0.66 -1.09 -2.13
CA LEU A 96 0.61 -1.81 -3.41
C LEU A 96 1.27 -3.17 -3.29
N LEU A 97 2.45 -3.23 -2.66
CA LEU A 97 3.15 -4.48 -2.39
C LEU A 97 2.33 -5.40 -1.47
N ARG A 98 1.69 -4.86 -0.43
CA ARG A 98 0.78 -5.67 0.41
C ARG A 98 -0.43 -6.16 -0.39
N THR A 99 -0.93 -5.36 -1.33
CA THR A 99 -2.09 -5.76 -2.13
C THR A 99 -1.74 -6.89 -3.08
N TYR A 100 -0.54 -6.88 -3.70
CA TYR A 100 -0.09 -7.98 -4.53
C TYR A 100 -0.03 -9.29 -3.75
N THR A 101 0.51 -9.28 -2.52
CA THR A 101 0.56 -10.51 -1.72
C THR A 101 -0.84 -11.08 -1.46
N LEU A 102 -1.81 -10.23 -1.16
CA LEU A 102 -3.20 -10.67 -0.96
C LEU A 102 -3.83 -11.25 -2.23
N VAL A 103 -3.55 -10.64 -3.40
CA VAL A 103 -4.06 -11.15 -4.68
C VAL A 103 -3.50 -12.54 -4.99
N HIS A 104 -2.21 -12.77 -4.71
CA HIS A 104 -1.60 -14.09 -4.91
C HIS A 104 -2.00 -15.09 -3.84
N ASP A 105 -2.11 -14.68 -2.57
CA ASP A 105 -2.60 -15.53 -1.48
C ASP A 105 -4.00 -16.07 -1.77
N ASP A 106 -4.87 -15.27 -2.40
CA ASP A 106 -6.24 -15.69 -2.74
C ASP A 106 -6.32 -16.74 -3.86
N LEU A 107 -5.27 -16.97 -4.64
CA LEU A 107 -5.28 -17.89 -5.78
C LEU A 107 -5.60 -19.34 -5.37
N PRO A 108 -6.20 -20.14 -6.27
CA PRO A 108 -6.50 -21.55 -5.97
C PRO A 108 -5.33 -22.43 -5.59
N CYS A 109 -4.11 -22.06 -6.00
CA CYS A 109 -2.87 -22.77 -5.64
C CYS A 109 -2.30 -22.33 -4.28
N MET A 110 -2.94 -21.36 -3.63
CA MET A 110 -2.58 -20.82 -2.32
C MET A 110 -3.75 -21.06 -1.34
N ASP A 111 -4.35 -19.99 -0.79
CA ASP A 111 -5.45 -20.09 0.18
C ASP A 111 -6.80 -20.44 -0.46
N ASN A 112 -6.95 -20.25 -1.78
CA ASN A 112 -8.19 -20.49 -2.55
C ASN A 112 -9.39 -19.70 -1.99
N ASP A 113 -9.18 -18.45 -1.61
CA ASP A 113 -10.24 -17.59 -1.07
C ASP A 113 -11.08 -16.98 -2.20
N LEU A 114 -12.40 -17.19 -2.16
CA LEU A 114 -13.33 -16.60 -3.13
C LEU A 114 -13.78 -15.19 -2.76
N LEU A 115 -13.69 -14.84 -1.48
CA LEU A 115 -14.11 -13.54 -0.95
C LEU A 115 -13.03 -12.93 -0.05
N ARG A 116 -12.79 -11.63 -0.24
CA ARG A 116 -11.93 -10.84 0.64
C ARG A 116 -12.63 -9.53 1.01
N ARG A 117 -12.77 -9.28 2.32
CA ARG A 117 -13.50 -8.11 2.85
C ARG A 117 -14.95 -8.01 2.32
N GLY A 118 -15.59 -9.16 2.10
CA GLY A 118 -16.96 -9.21 1.56
C GLY A 118 -17.09 -8.95 0.06
N GLN A 119 -15.97 -8.81 -0.67
CA GLN A 119 -15.94 -8.66 -2.13
C GLN A 119 -15.31 -9.89 -2.77
N PRO A 120 -15.71 -10.27 -4.01
CA PRO A 120 -15.04 -11.33 -4.76
C PRO A 120 -13.53 -11.03 -4.88
N THR A 121 -12.71 -12.06 -4.72
CA THR A 121 -11.26 -11.95 -4.97
C THR A 121 -10.98 -11.74 -6.46
N VAL A 122 -9.75 -11.33 -6.80
CA VAL A 122 -9.40 -11.03 -8.20
C VAL A 122 -9.58 -12.26 -9.08
N HIS A 123 -9.07 -13.41 -8.64
CA HIS A 123 -9.21 -14.64 -9.43
C HIS A 123 -10.66 -15.11 -9.57
N ALA A 124 -11.48 -14.95 -8.54
CA ALA A 124 -12.89 -15.32 -8.57
C ALA A 124 -13.70 -14.42 -9.54
N LYS A 125 -13.31 -13.15 -9.69
CA LYS A 125 -14.02 -12.18 -10.54
C LYS A 125 -13.49 -12.12 -11.98
N TYR A 126 -12.17 -12.23 -12.16
CA TYR A 126 -11.50 -11.99 -13.45
C TYR A 126 -10.78 -13.23 -14.00
N GLY A 127 -10.78 -14.33 -13.26
CA GLY A 127 -10.08 -15.57 -13.60
C GLY A 127 -8.65 -15.65 -13.08
N GLU A 128 -8.13 -16.86 -12.95
CA GLU A 128 -6.83 -17.14 -12.32
C GLU A 128 -5.67 -16.46 -13.05
N ALA A 129 -5.64 -16.52 -14.38
CA ALA A 129 -4.57 -15.90 -15.17
C ALA A 129 -4.49 -14.38 -14.93
N ILE A 130 -5.64 -13.71 -14.85
CA ILE A 130 -5.69 -12.27 -14.51
C ILE A 130 -5.30 -12.06 -13.05
N GLY A 131 -5.64 -12.99 -12.14
CA GLY A 131 -5.19 -12.96 -10.75
C GLY A 131 -3.66 -12.95 -10.63
N VAL A 132 -2.98 -13.86 -11.31
CA VAL A 132 -1.50 -13.92 -11.36
C VAL A 132 -0.94 -12.62 -11.92
N LEU A 133 -1.37 -12.20 -13.11
CA LEU A 133 -0.86 -11.00 -13.78
C LEU A 133 -1.17 -9.71 -13.00
N ALA A 134 -2.29 -9.66 -12.29
CA ALA A 134 -2.61 -8.51 -11.44
C ALA A 134 -1.66 -8.40 -10.24
N GLY A 135 -1.29 -9.52 -9.61
CA GLY A 135 -0.27 -9.53 -8.57
C GLY A 135 1.09 -9.06 -9.08
N ASP A 136 1.55 -9.59 -10.22
CA ASP A 136 2.81 -9.18 -10.87
C ASP A 136 2.82 -7.68 -11.19
N ALA A 137 1.72 -7.18 -11.76
CA ALA A 137 1.59 -5.78 -12.11
C ALA A 137 1.54 -4.87 -10.88
N LEU A 138 0.89 -5.28 -9.78
CA LEU A 138 0.88 -4.53 -8.52
C LEU A 138 2.27 -4.47 -7.88
N GLN A 139 3.03 -5.58 -7.91
CA GLN A 139 4.40 -5.61 -7.43
C GLN A 139 5.28 -4.65 -8.23
N THR A 140 5.19 -4.68 -9.55
CA THR A 140 5.92 -3.78 -10.44
C THR A 140 5.52 -2.32 -10.21
N LEU A 141 4.20 -2.04 -10.09
CA LEU A 141 3.67 -0.71 -9.81
C LEU A 141 4.14 -0.16 -8.44
N ALA A 142 4.37 -1.02 -7.46
CA ALA A 142 4.93 -0.61 -6.18
C ALA A 142 6.32 0.03 -6.36
N PHE A 143 7.21 -0.60 -7.13
CA PHE A 143 8.54 -0.04 -7.42
C PHE A 143 8.47 1.20 -8.30
N GLU A 144 7.60 1.23 -9.31
CA GLU A 144 7.36 2.42 -10.13
C GLU A 144 6.89 3.59 -9.25
N THR A 145 5.95 3.34 -8.33
CA THR A 145 5.44 4.35 -7.40
C THR A 145 6.56 4.84 -6.48
N LEU A 146 7.37 3.94 -5.94
CA LEU A 146 8.50 4.28 -5.08
C LEU A 146 9.52 5.17 -5.79
N ALA A 147 9.78 4.91 -7.08
CA ALA A 147 10.68 5.69 -7.91
C ALA A 147 10.21 7.15 -8.15
N ARG A 148 8.93 7.45 -7.91
CA ARG A 148 8.39 8.83 -7.96
C ARG A 148 8.68 9.65 -6.70
N THR A 149 9.33 9.07 -5.71
CA THR A 149 9.68 9.77 -4.45
C THR A 149 10.61 10.96 -4.76
N PRO A 150 10.29 12.18 -4.26
CA PRO A 150 11.19 13.31 -4.44
C PRO A 150 12.55 13.06 -3.80
N GLU A 151 13.61 13.16 -4.59
CA GLU A 151 14.97 12.88 -4.13
C GLU A 151 15.57 14.15 -3.48
N LYS A 152 15.40 14.26 -2.16
CA LYS A 152 15.99 15.36 -1.37
C LYS A 152 17.47 15.17 -1.09
N THR A 153 17.90 13.92 -1.02
CA THR A 153 19.30 13.54 -0.81
C THR A 153 19.68 12.52 -1.88
N PRO A 154 20.80 12.69 -2.60
CA PRO A 154 21.24 11.76 -3.63
C PRO A 154 21.30 10.32 -3.14
N GLY A 155 20.78 9.39 -3.93
CA GLY A 155 20.74 7.97 -3.60
C GLY A 155 19.60 7.53 -2.68
N THR A 156 18.74 8.44 -2.21
CA THR A 156 17.61 8.08 -1.33
C THR A 156 16.66 7.11 -2.02
N VAL A 157 16.28 7.36 -3.27
CA VAL A 157 15.37 6.50 -4.02
C VAL A 157 15.99 5.10 -4.21
N ALA A 158 17.27 5.01 -4.58
CA ALA A 158 17.96 3.74 -4.74
C ALA A 158 17.98 2.92 -3.45
N ARG A 159 18.19 3.57 -2.30
CA ARG A 159 18.15 2.93 -0.98
C ARG A 159 16.73 2.44 -0.65
N LEU A 160 15.70 3.24 -0.88
CA LEU A 160 14.32 2.85 -0.65
C LEU A 160 13.92 1.64 -1.51
N VAL A 161 14.35 1.62 -2.78
CA VAL A 161 14.14 0.47 -3.69
C VAL A 161 14.84 -0.78 -3.15
N SER A 162 16.10 -0.65 -2.71
CA SER A 162 16.87 -1.77 -2.15
C SER A 162 16.22 -2.33 -0.89
N GLU A 163 15.81 -1.47 0.04
CA GLU A 163 15.14 -1.88 1.29
C GLU A 163 13.80 -2.56 1.02
N LEU A 164 12.99 -1.99 0.12
CA LEU A 164 11.69 -2.58 -0.22
C LEU A 164 11.87 -3.94 -0.92
N ALA A 165 12.85 -4.03 -1.83
CA ALA A 165 13.15 -5.28 -2.54
C ALA A 165 13.65 -6.39 -1.59
N ALA A 166 14.53 -6.04 -0.64
CA ALA A 166 15.01 -6.98 0.37
C ALA A 166 13.85 -7.47 1.28
N ALA A 167 13.02 -6.54 1.74
CA ALA A 167 11.88 -6.87 2.60
C ALA A 167 10.79 -7.69 1.88
N ALA A 168 10.60 -7.49 0.58
CA ALA A 168 9.62 -8.22 -0.23
C ALA A 168 10.14 -9.57 -0.75
N GLY A 169 11.45 -9.69 -0.92
CA GLY A 169 12.12 -10.77 -1.64
C GLY A 169 12.16 -12.12 -0.92
N ALA A 170 13.07 -12.98 -1.40
CA ALA A 170 13.23 -14.36 -0.94
C ALA A 170 13.61 -14.49 0.55
N ALA A 171 14.30 -13.50 1.12
CA ALA A 171 14.63 -13.45 2.54
C ALA A 171 13.59 -12.71 3.38
N GLY A 172 12.55 -12.14 2.75
CA GLY A 172 11.49 -11.37 3.36
C GLY A 172 10.12 -12.03 3.20
N VAL A 173 9.15 -11.26 2.70
CA VAL A 173 7.74 -11.68 2.58
C VAL A 173 7.57 -12.96 1.77
N ILE A 174 8.21 -13.06 0.59
CA ILE A 174 8.09 -14.26 -0.27
C ILE A 174 8.68 -15.49 0.43
N GLY A 175 9.85 -15.35 1.07
CA GLY A 175 10.43 -16.44 1.86
C GLY A 175 9.56 -16.86 3.04
N GLY A 176 8.98 -15.88 3.74
CA GLY A 176 8.02 -16.13 4.82
C GLY A 176 6.79 -16.92 4.35
N GLN A 177 6.27 -16.61 3.16
CA GLN A 177 5.15 -17.33 2.57
C GLN A 177 5.48 -18.79 2.25
N VAL A 178 6.71 -19.06 1.80
CA VAL A 178 7.19 -20.45 1.57
C VAL A 178 7.21 -21.23 2.89
N GLU A 179 7.70 -20.64 3.97
CA GLU A 179 7.71 -21.30 5.27
C GLU A 179 6.30 -21.51 5.85
N ASP A 180 5.40 -20.56 5.61
CA ASP A 180 3.99 -20.68 6.03
C ASP A 180 3.30 -21.86 5.33
N ILE A 181 3.45 -22.01 4.03
CA ILE A 181 2.94 -23.16 3.26
C ILE A 181 3.53 -24.49 3.77
N ARG A 182 4.84 -24.52 4.03
CA ARG A 182 5.49 -25.72 4.56
C ARG A 182 5.01 -26.09 5.94
N PHE A 183 4.76 -25.11 6.80
CA PHE A 183 4.24 -25.31 8.14
C PHE A 183 2.79 -25.81 8.10
N ALA A 184 1.95 -25.24 7.23
CA ALA A 184 0.56 -25.68 7.06
C ALA A 184 0.45 -27.12 6.50
N ALA A 185 1.44 -27.57 5.72
CA ALA A 185 1.50 -28.91 5.15
C ALA A 185 2.19 -29.95 6.08
N ALA A 186 2.72 -29.53 7.22
CA ALA A 186 3.35 -30.43 8.18
C ALA A 186 2.29 -31.29 8.89
N PRO A 187 2.55 -32.62 9.12
CA PRO A 187 1.58 -33.55 9.73
C PRO A 187 1.36 -33.26 11.21
#